data_583dc8ed0fefe9fa936dc7c20a86c179
#
_entry.id   583dc8ed0fefe9fa936dc7c20a86c179
#
_cell.length_a   1.000
_cell.length_b   1.000
_cell.length_c   1.000
_cell.angle_alpha   90.00
_cell.angle_beta   90.00
_cell.angle_gamma   90.00
#
_symmetry.space_group_name_H-M   'P 1'
#
loop_
_entity.id
_entity.type
_entity.pdbx_description
1 polymer ?
#
loop_
_entity_poly.entity_id
_entity_poly.type
_entity_poly.pdbx_seq_one_letter_code
_entity_poly.pdbx_strand_id
1 'polypeptide(L)'
;LRRFAEIDPMWNAVFDGSLRVLLRSAPKGFAPDWVRFDKDGRIVEMQDPDNAIGSYNAIRTYLWAGMMSPKDPAYAVLKRQFQPMVEAAVTLGAPPEKVNLNTLAMNKAGNPGFAACILELAERTPSAQKTAARIRTMLTAIPVQKDNYYTNMLVLFGLGFDYRLFAFDENGRVWFPRAAK
;
A
#
# COMPACT_ATOMS: atom_id res chain seq x y z
N LEU A 1 -9.94 -0.47 -11.54
CA LEU A 1 -10.00 0.28 -12.80
C LEU A 1 -9.77 -0.63 -14.02
N ARG A 2 -8.73 -1.48 -14.04
CA ARG A 2 -8.48 -2.39 -15.17
C ARG A 2 -9.68 -3.29 -15.48
N ARG A 3 -10.34 -3.83 -14.44
CA ARG A 3 -11.56 -4.65 -14.64
C ARG A 3 -12.69 -3.87 -15.32
N PHE A 4 -12.81 -2.59 -15.02
CA PHE A 4 -13.81 -1.74 -15.66
C PHE A 4 -13.46 -1.41 -17.10
N ALA A 5 -12.16 -1.34 -17.43
CA ALA A 5 -11.70 -1.12 -18.81
C ALA A 5 -12.03 -2.28 -19.77
N GLU A 6 -12.31 -3.47 -19.25
CA GLU A 6 -12.85 -4.58 -20.07
C GLU A 6 -14.30 -4.34 -20.49
N ILE A 7 -15.03 -3.51 -19.73
CA ILE A 7 -16.44 -3.18 -20.01
C ILE A 7 -16.51 -1.91 -20.88
N ASP A 8 -15.74 -0.88 -20.49
CA ASP A 8 -15.67 0.40 -21.20
C ASP A 8 -14.22 0.89 -21.27
N PRO A 9 -13.64 1.03 -22.49
CA PRO A 9 -12.27 1.49 -22.71
C PRO A 9 -11.93 2.85 -22.09
N MET A 10 -12.94 3.70 -21.79
CA MET A 10 -12.76 4.98 -21.09
C MET A 10 -11.98 4.81 -19.77
N TRP A 11 -12.16 3.68 -19.09
CA TRP A 11 -11.47 3.40 -17.81
C TRP A 11 -9.96 3.24 -17.93
N ASN A 12 -9.42 3.03 -19.14
CA ASN A 12 -7.96 3.06 -19.33
C ASN A 12 -7.40 4.46 -19.07
N ALA A 13 -8.07 5.53 -19.55
CA ALA A 13 -7.64 6.90 -19.26
C ALA A 13 -7.71 7.23 -17.77
N VAL A 14 -8.74 6.73 -17.06
CA VAL A 14 -8.89 6.89 -15.61
C VAL A 14 -7.78 6.13 -14.88
N PHE A 15 -7.46 4.90 -15.31
CA PHE A 15 -6.35 4.12 -14.76
C PHE A 15 -5.01 4.85 -14.92
N ASP A 16 -4.69 5.31 -16.12
CA ASP A 16 -3.44 6.01 -16.42
C ASP A 16 -3.32 7.33 -15.64
N GLY A 17 -4.43 8.07 -15.53
CA GLY A 17 -4.52 9.26 -14.70
C GLY A 17 -4.25 8.97 -13.24
N SER A 18 -4.89 7.94 -12.68
CA SER A 18 -4.71 7.51 -11.29
C SER A 18 -3.28 7.06 -11.01
N LEU A 19 -2.67 6.29 -11.92
CA LEU A 19 -1.28 5.87 -11.80
C LEU A 19 -0.32 7.08 -11.79
N ARG A 20 -0.53 8.04 -12.69
CA ARG A 20 0.25 9.29 -12.70
C ARG A 20 0.11 10.06 -11.39
N VAL A 21 -1.10 10.15 -10.83
CA VAL A 21 -1.31 10.80 -9.52
C VAL A 21 -0.53 10.08 -8.43
N LEU A 22 -0.62 8.76 -8.34
CA LEU A 22 0.13 7.97 -7.34
C LEU A 22 1.64 8.20 -7.42
N LEU A 23 2.19 8.18 -8.64
CA LEU A 23 3.63 8.35 -8.84
C LEU A 23 4.09 9.78 -8.54
N ARG A 24 3.34 10.79 -8.98
CA ARG A 24 3.69 12.20 -8.81
C ARG A 24 3.47 12.72 -7.39
N SER A 25 2.49 12.18 -6.67
CA SER A 25 2.21 12.58 -5.29
C SER A 25 3.19 11.97 -4.27
N ALA A 26 3.95 10.94 -4.68
CA ALA A 26 4.89 10.24 -3.80
C ALA A 26 6.33 10.25 -4.36
N PRO A 27 6.92 11.40 -4.74
CA PRO A 27 8.21 11.46 -5.45
C PRO A 27 9.37 10.89 -4.63
N LYS A 28 9.26 10.91 -3.31
CA LYS A 28 10.25 10.36 -2.37
C LYS A 28 9.89 8.94 -1.87
N GLY A 29 8.88 8.30 -2.48
CA GLY A 29 8.45 6.93 -2.14
C GLY A 29 7.46 6.83 -0.99
N PHE A 30 7.03 7.95 -0.42
CA PHE A 30 6.04 8.01 0.64
C PHE A 30 4.76 8.65 0.12
N ALA A 31 3.66 7.88 0.15
CA ALA A 31 2.35 8.36 -0.29
C ALA A 31 1.80 9.39 0.71
N PRO A 32 1.13 10.45 0.23
CA PRO A 32 0.44 11.40 1.08
C PRO A 32 -0.93 10.87 1.53
N ASP A 33 -1.43 11.38 2.67
CA ASP A 33 -2.83 11.16 3.07
C ASP A 33 -3.80 11.87 2.13
N TRP A 34 -3.42 13.03 1.61
CA TRP A 34 -4.23 13.88 0.74
C TRP A 34 -3.40 14.45 -0.41
N VAL A 35 -4.02 14.60 -1.57
CA VAL A 35 -3.44 15.27 -2.73
C VAL A 35 -4.31 16.46 -3.08
N ARG A 36 -3.69 17.61 -3.27
CA ARG A 36 -4.36 18.83 -3.70
C ARG A 36 -4.01 19.14 -5.15
N PHE A 37 -5.01 19.57 -5.91
CA PHE A 37 -4.84 20.03 -7.28
C PHE A 37 -5.15 21.52 -7.38
N ASP A 38 -4.43 22.22 -8.25
CA ASP A 38 -4.78 23.58 -8.66
C ASP A 38 -5.91 23.57 -9.72
N LYS A 39 -6.31 24.75 -10.16
CA LYS A 39 -7.35 24.93 -11.19
C LYS A 39 -6.99 24.31 -12.55
N ASP A 40 -5.70 24.08 -12.81
CA ASP A 40 -5.19 23.50 -14.05
C ASP A 40 -4.96 21.98 -13.93
N GLY A 41 -5.37 21.37 -12.80
CA GLY A 41 -5.24 19.94 -12.53
C GLY A 41 -3.80 19.49 -12.19
N ARG A 42 -2.93 20.41 -11.79
CA ARG A 42 -1.57 20.08 -11.36
C ARG A 42 -1.57 19.79 -9.87
N ILE A 43 -0.77 18.81 -9.46
CA ILE A 43 -0.56 18.53 -8.04
C ILE A 43 0.18 19.71 -7.41
N VAL A 44 -0.40 20.26 -6.35
CA VAL A 44 0.19 21.34 -5.56
C VAL A 44 0.86 20.74 -4.34
N GLU A 45 2.11 21.15 -4.12
CA GLU A 45 2.86 20.75 -2.93
C GLU A 45 2.19 21.28 -1.67
N MET A 46 1.97 20.42 -0.70
CA MET A 46 1.38 20.79 0.59
C MET A 46 2.45 21.48 1.43
N GLN A 47 2.37 22.80 1.49
CA GLN A 47 3.31 23.61 2.28
C GLN A 47 3.04 23.57 3.77
N ASP A 48 1.78 23.34 4.15
CA ASP A 48 1.40 23.19 5.56
C ASP A 48 1.96 21.86 6.11
N PRO A 49 2.86 21.92 7.12
CA PRO A 49 3.47 20.72 7.70
C PRO A 49 2.47 19.71 8.27
N ASP A 50 1.30 20.17 8.71
CA ASP A 50 0.27 19.30 9.26
C ASP A 50 -0.51 18.55 8.19
N ASN A 51 -0.52 19.06 6.95
CA ASN A 51 -1.15 18.43 5.81
C ASN A 51 -0.15 17.67 4.90
N ALA A 52 1.14 17.97 4.99
CA ALA A 52 2.20 17.29 4.25
C ALA A 52 2.62 15.99 4.95
N ILE A 53 1.65 15.11 5.18
CA ILE A 53 1.85 13.84 5.90
C ILE A 53 1.33 12.64 5.12
N GLY A 54 1.99 11.51 5.32
CA GLY A 54 1.50 10.18 4.98
C GLY A 54 1.29 9.37 6.26
N SER A 55 0.07 8.87 6.48
CA SER A 55 -0.33 8.16 7.68
C SER A 55 -1.50 7.19 7.40
N TYR A 56 -2.61 7.32 8.11
CA TYR A 56 -3.75 6.40 8.07
C TYR A 56 -4.48 6.30 6.72
N ASN A 57 -4.49 7.35 5.90
CA ASN A 57 -5.04 7.25 4.56
C ASN A 57 -4.03 6.69 3.57
N ALA A 58 -2.79 7.15 3.63
CA ALA A 58 -1.70 6.75 2.76
C ALA A 58 -1.35 5.27 2.88
N ILE A 59 -1.43 4.69 4.08
CA ILE A 59 -1.00 3.31 4.31
C ILE A 59 -1.74 2.30 3.42
N ARG A 60 -2.98 2.56 3.06
CA ARG A 60 -3.78 1.70 2.17
C ARG A 60 -3.23 1.65 0.75
N THR A 61 -2.49 2.67 0.32
CA THR A 61 -1.84 2.68 -1.00
C THR A 61 -0.82 1.54 -1.12
N TYR A 62 -0.05 1.30 -0.07
CA TYR A 62 0.94 0.20 -0.05
C TYR A 62 0.28 -1.17 0.00
N LEU A 63 -0.85 -1.31 0.71
CA LEU A 63 -1.64 -2.54 0.74
C LEU A 63 -2.06 -2.94 -0.67
N TRP A 64 -2.72 -2.02 -1.38
CA TRP A 64 -3.22 -2.30 -2.73
C TRP A 64 -2.10 -2.47 -3.76
N ALA A 65 -1.00 -1.72 -3.65
CA ALA A 65 0.16 -1.90 -4.51
C ALA A 65 0.81 -3.28 -4.29
N GLY A 66 0.91 -3.74 -3.05
CA GLY A 66 1.43 -5.06 -2.72
C GLY A 66 0.58 -6.21 -3.26
N MET A 67 -0.75 -6.03 -3.29
CA MET A 67 -1.69 -7.04 -3.78
C MET A 67 -1.82 -7.09 -5.31
N MET A 68 -1.24 -6.16 -6.04
CA MET A 68 -1.29 -6.20 -7.50
C MET A 68 -0.62 -7.45 -8.06
N SER A 69 -1.18 -7.97 -9.16
CA SER A 69 -0.55 -9.05 -9.91
C SER A 69 0.84 -8.61 -10.41
N PRO A 70 1.88 -9.42 -10.22
CA PRO A 70 3.20 -9.14 -10.82
C PRO A 70 3.18 -9.04 -12.36
N LYS A 71 2.14 -9.57 -13.00
CA LYS A 71 1.93 -9.49 -14.46
C LYS A 71 1.32 -8.16 -14.89
N ASP A 72 0.75 -7.36 -13.96
CA ASP A 72 0.30 -6.01 -14.29
C ASP A 72 1.51 -5.10 -14.54
N PRO A 73 1.61 -4.43 -15.71
CA PRO A 73 2.75 -3.55 -16.03
C PRO A 73 3.01 -2.45 -15.00
N ALA A 74 1.96 -1.97 -14.31
CA ALA A 74 2.10 -0.93 -13.27
C ALA A 74 2.73 -1.47 -11.97
N TYR A 75 2.69 -2.79 -11.74
CA TYR A 75 3.22 -3.38 -10.50
C TYR A 75 4.70 -3.06 -10.28
N ALA A 76 5.54 -3.31 -11.30
CA ALA A 76 6.99 -3.09 -11.16
C ALA A 76 7.34 -1.62 -10.88
N VAL A 77 6.58 -0.70 -11.45
CA VAL A 77 6.76 0.74 -11.24
C VAL A 77 6.37 1.12 -9.82
N LEU A 78 5.20 0.69 -9.34
CA LEU A 78 4.71 0.98 -7.98
C LEU A 78 5.58 0.31 -6.91
N LYS A 79 6.00 -0.94 -7.12
CA LYS A 79 6.93 -1.63 -6.22
C LYS A 79 8.22 -0.83 -6.03
N ARG A 80 8.83 -0.36 -7.12
CA ARG A 80 10.03 0.48 -7.07
C ARG A 80 9.77 1.83 -6.41
N GLN A 81 8.63 2.47 -6.73
CA GLN A 81 8.23 3.74 -6.15
C GLN A 81 8.13 3.68 -4.63
N PHE A 82 7.57 2.59 -4.09
CA PHE A 82 7.32 2.44 -2.66
C PHE A 82 8.42 1.68 -1.90
N GLN A 83 9.55 1.39 -2.55
CA GLN A 83 10.71 0.78 -1.91
C GLN A 83 11.17 1.51 -0.63
N PRO A 84 11.22 2.88 -0.57
CA PRO A 84 11.60 3.59 0.65
C PRO A 84 10.70 3.28 1.86
N MET A 85 9.39 3.05 1.66
CA MET A 85 8.50 2.64 2.76
C MET A 85 8.82 1.22 3.24
N VAL A 86 9.21 0.31 2.34
CA VAL A 86 9.66 -1.04 2.72
C VAL A 86 10.93 -0.97 3.55
N GLU A 87 11.88 -0.12 3.16
CA GLU A 87 13.14 0.08 3.89
C GLU A 87 12.91 0.71 5.27
N ALA A 88 12.00 1.67 5.38
CA ALA A 88 11.58 2.22 6.65
C ALA A 88 10.97 1.13 7.57
N ALA A 89 10.14 0.25 7.00
CA ALA A 89 9.56 -0.87 7.74
C ALA A 89 10.61 -1.91 8.17
N VAL A 90 11.66 -2.13 7.39
CA VAL A 90 12.80 -2.98 7.79
C VAL A 90 13.50 -2.37 9.00
N THR A 91 13.74 -1.07 9.00
CA THR A 91 14.44 -0.35 10.07
C THR A 91 13.63 -0.30 11.36
N LEU A 92 12.33 0.01 11.27
CA LEU A 92 11.45 0.20 12.43
C LEU A 92 10.76 -1.09 12.89
N GLY A 93 10.74 -2.11 12.03
CA GLY A 93 10.01 -3.36 12.28
C GLY A 93 8.56 -3.38 11.78
N ALA A 94 8.02 -2.22 11.43
CA ALA A 94 6.75 -2.00 10.74
C ALA A 94 6.80 -0.61 10.07
N PRO A 95 5.90 -0.27 9.12
CA PRO A 95 5.83 1.07 8.59
C PRO A 95 5.68 2.12 9.69
N PRO A 96 6.29 3.31 9.54
CA PRO A 96 6.04 4.40 10.47
C PRO A 96 4.56 4.79 10.46
N GLU A 97 4.01 5.13 11.63
CA GLU A 97 2.63 5.58 11.74
C GLU A 97 2.39 6.91 11.00
N LYS A 98 3.40 7.78 11.00
CA LYS A 98 3.37 9.09 10.34
C LYS A 98 4.73 9.40 9.72
N VAL A 99 4.69 9.88 8.48
CA VAL A 99 5.85 10.42 7.75
C VAL A 99 5.55 11.86 7.39
N ASN A 100 6.45 12.78 7.73
CA ASN A 100 6.43 14.14 7.18
C ASN A 100 7.02 14.10 5.76
N LEU A 101 6.25 14.46 4.76
CA LEU A 101 6.63 14.30 3.35
C LEU A 101 7.67 15.35 2.89
N ASN A 102 7.78 16.46 3.61
CA ASN A 102 8.75 17.52 3.29
C ASN A 102 10.13 17.16 3.85
N THR A 103 10.21 16.80 5.13
CA THR A 103 11.46 16.54 5.86
C THR A 103 11.87 15.08 5.88
N LEU A 104 10.94 14.15 5.57
CA LEU A 104 11.06 12.69 5.74
C LEU A 104 11.23 12.26 7.20
N ALA A 105 10.95 13.13 8.15
CA ALA A 105 10.91 12.74 9.55
C ALA A 105 9.80 11.69 9.77
N MET A 106 10.16 10.63 10.46
CA MET A 106 9.29 9.50 10.79
C MET A 106 9.12 9.41 12.29
N ASN A 107 7.93 9.01 12.73
CA ASN A 107 7.70 8.69 14.12
C ASN A 107 7.89 7.18 14.39
N LYS A 108 7.32 6.69 15.50
CA LYS A 108 7.33 5.27 15.88
C LYS A 108 6.69 4.37 14.80
N ALA A 109 6.96 3.08 14.88
CA ALA A 109 6.25 2.05 14.11
C ALA A 109 4.72 2.15 14.31
N GLY A 110 3.98 1.98 13.23
CA GLY A 110 2.52 1.98 13.23
C GLY A 110 1.92 0.75 13.90
N ASN A 111 0.61 0.74 14.00
CA ASN A 111 -0.15 -0.37 14.57
C ASN A 111 -0.10 -1.64 13.68
N PRO A 112 -0.63 -2.79 14.14
CA PRO A 112 -0.64 -4.03 13.36
C PRO A 112 -1.26 -3.91 11.97
N GLY A 113 -2.27 -3.04 11.79
CA GLY A 113 -2.85 -2.77 10.47
C GLY A 113 -1.85 -2.15 9.49
N PHE A 114 -0.97 -1.27 9.98
CA PHE A 114 0.13 -0.72 9.17
C PHE A 114 1.11 -1.81 8.74
N ALA A 115 1.46 -2.71 9.67
CA ALA A 115 2.33 -3.85 9.36
C ALA A 115 1.69 -4.77 8.30
N ALA A 116 0.39 -5.03 8.39
CA ALA A 116 -0.33 -5.82 7.38
C ALA A 116 -0.32 -5.17 5.99
N CYS A 117 -0.36 -3.83 5.92
CA CYS A 117 -0.35 -3.12 4.64
C CYS A 117 0.96 -3.22 3.88
N ILE A 118 2.10 -3.44 4.56
CA ILE A 118 3.41 -3.54 3.90
C ILE A 118 3.81 -4.99 3.62
N LEU A 119 3.11 -5.97 4.19
CA LEU A 119 3.50 -7.38 4.21
C LEU A 119 3.87 -7.90 2.82
N GLU A 120 3.02 -7.72 1.83
CA GLU A 120 3.24 -8.21 0.46
C GLU A 120 4.40 -7.51 -0.27
N LEU A 121 4.55 -6.20 -0.10
CA LEU A 121 5.69 -5.48 -0.68
C LEU A 121 7.00 -5.94 -0.04
N ALA A 122 7.01 -6.15 1.28
CA ALA A 122 8.18 -6.66 2.00
C ALA A 122 8.50 -8.11 1.61
N GLU A 123 7.48 -9.00 1.51
CA GLU A 123 7.67 -10.41 1.08
C GLU A 123 8.34 -10.49 -0.30
N ARG A 124 7.93 -9.62 -1.23
CA ARG A 124 8.44 -9.58 -2.59
C ARG A 124 9.75 -8.77 -2.74
N THR A 125 10.33 -8.31 -1.63
CA THR A 125 11.59 -7.56 -1.59
C THR A 125 12.66 -8.40 -0.88
N PRO A 126 13.71 -8.88 -1.56
CA PRO A 126 14.68 -9.83 -0.99
C PRO A 126 15.29 -9.37 0.34
N SER A 127 15.63 -8.08 0.46
CA SER A 127 16.23 -7.51 1.70
C SER A 127 15.21 -7.38 2.85
N ALA A 128 13.91 -7.50 2.60
CA ALA A 128 12.85 -7.32 3.58
C ALA A 128 12.12 -8.61 3.99
N GLN A 129 12.46 -9.76 3.41
CA GLN A 129 11.78 -11.04 3.68
C GLN A 129 11.80 -11.45 5.15
N LYS A 130 12.90 -11.18 5.88
CA LYS A 130 12.96 -11.43 7.33
C LYS A 130 11.95 -10.56 8.10
N THR A 131 11.77 -9.32 7.68
CA THR A 131 10.76 -8.41 8.25
C THR A 131 9.35 -8.90 7.94
N ALA A 132 9.09 -9.33 6.69
CA ALA A 132 7.82 -9.91 6.29
C ALA A 132 7.47 -11.15 7.14
N ALA A 133 8.41 -12.08 7.32
CA ALA A 133 8.21 -13.26 8.16
C ALA A 133 7.87 -12.89 9.61
N ARG A 134 8.58 -11.92 10.20
CA ARG A 134 8.28 -11.42 11.55
C ARG A 134 6.91 -10.76 11.64
N ILE A 135 6.55 -9.93 10.67
CA ILE A 135 5.22 -9.30 10.58
C ILE A 135 4.14 -10.39 10.52
N ARG A 136 4.29 -11.39 9.67
CA ARG A 136 3.34 -12.51 9.54
C ARG A 136 3.13 -13.22 10.87
N THR A 137 4.21 -13.61 11.55
CA THR A 137 4.15 -14.25 12.87
C THR A 137 3.44 -13.36 13.89
N MET A 138 3.75 -12.08 13.93
CA MET A 138 3.09 -11.14 14.83
C MET A 138 1.59 -11.04 14.54
N LEU A 139 1.21 -10.85 13.29
CA LEU A 139 -0.20 -10.66 12.89
C LEU A 139 -1.06 -11.90 13.18
N THR A 140 -0.50 -13.11 13.01
CA THR A 140 -1.22 -14.36 13.32
C THR A 140 -1.45 -14.59 14.81
N ALA A 141 -0.64 -13.97 15.67
CA ALA A 141 -0.76 -14.08 17.12
C ALA A 141 -1.69 -13.02 17.73
N ILE A 142 -2.08 -11.99 16.98
CA ILE A 142 -2.91 -10.90 17.49
C ILE A 142 -4.39 -11.31 17.47
N PRO A 143 -5.08 -11.25 18.63
CA PRO A 143 -6.51 -11.49 18.64
C PRO A 143 -7.27 -10.35 17.94
N VAL A 144 -8.41 -10.67 17.35
CA VAL A 144 -9.33 -9.67 16.81
C VAL A 144 -9.80 -8.73 17.93
N GLN A 145 -9.59 -7.43 17.74
CA GLN A 145 -9.96 -6.41 18.71
C GLN A 145 -11.39 -5.93 18.44
N LYS A 146 -12.28 -6.10 19.42
CA LYS A 146 -13.73 -5.83 19.24
C LYS A 146 -14.03 -4.43 18.72
N ASP A 147 -13.31 -3.41 19.17
CA ASP A 147 -13.61 -2.01 18.89
C ASP A 147 -12.60 -1.35 17.93
N ASN A 148 -11.77 -2.15 17.25
CA ASN A 148 -10.76 -1.64 16.32
C ASN A 148 -11.00 -2.12 14.88
N TYR A 149 -12.14 -1.68 14.33
CA TYR A 149 -12.55 -2.05 12.97
C TYR A 149 -11.46 -1.78 11.93
N TYR A 150 -10.85 -0.58 11.96
CA TYR A 150 -9.86 -0.17 10.96
C TYR A 150 -8.64 -1.10 10.93
N THR A 151 -8.02 -1.35 12.07
CA THR A 151 -6.86 -2.26 12.17
C THR A 151 -7.24 -3.69 11.79
N ASN A 152 -8.37 -4.19 12.29
CA ASN A 152 -8.83 -5.54 11.96
C ASN A 152 -9.05 -5.74 10.47
N MET A 153 -9.64 -4.76 9.77
CA MET A 153 -9.86 -4.85 8.33
C MET A 153 -8.55 -4.85 7.54
N LEU A 154 -7.57 -4.03 7.93
CA LEU A 154 -6.26 -4.04 7.28
C LEU A 154 -5.53 -5.37 7.48
N VAL A 155 -5.59 -5.93 8.71
CA VAL A 155 -5.02 -7.24 9.02
C VAL A 155 -5.72 -8.35 8.23
N LEU A 156 -7.05 -8.32 8.15
CA LEU A 156 -7.84 -9.28 7.38
C LEU A 156 -7.44 -9.28 5.90
N PHE A 157 -7.33 -8.11 5.29
CA PHE A 157 -6.92 -8.01 3.89
C PHE A 157 -5.46 -8.44 3.70
N GLY A 158 -4.52 -7.96 4.54
CA GLY A 158 -3.11 -8.30 4.41
C GLY A 158 -2.84 -9.79 4.58
N LEU A 159 -3.30 -10.39 5.67
CA LEU A 159 -3.15 -11.84 5.91
C LEU A 159 -3.97 -12.68 4.93
N GLY A 160 -5.19 -12.27 4.59
CA GLY A 160 -6.02 -13.01 3.65
C GLY A 160 -5.37 -13.14 2.28
N PHE A 161 -4.70 -12.08 1.82
CA PHE A 161 -3.94 -12.13 0.58
C PHE A 161 -2.65 -12.97 0.73
N ASP A 162 -1.89 -12.79 1.81
CA ASP A 162 -0.67 -13.53 2.10
C ASP A 162 -0.93 -15.05 2.19
N TYR A 163 -2.05 -15.45 2.79
CA TYR A 163 -2.51 -16.85 2.84
C TYR A 163 -3.19 -17.34 1.56
N ARG A 164 -3.22 -16.51 0.51
CA ARG A 164 -3.84 -16.83 -0.76
C ARG A 164 -5.33 -17.22 -0.65
N LEU A 165 -6.04 -16.63 0.31
CA LEU A 165 -7.50 -16.80 0.38
C LEU A 165 -8.18 -16.11 -0.80
N PHE A 166 -7.58 -15.07 -1.33
CA PHE A 166 -7.94 -14.40 -2.58
C PHE A 166 -6.69 -13.86 -3.28
N ALA A 167 -6.79 -13.58 -4.57
CA ALA A 167 -5.73 -12.95 -5.36
C ALA A 167 -6.35 -12.12 -6.49
N PHE A 168 -5.53 -11.31 -7.14
CA PHE A 168 -5.92 -10.54 -8.32
C PHE A 168 -5.08 -10.97 -9.52
N ASP A 169 -5.73 -11.10 -10.69
CA ASP A 169 -5.04 -11.27 -11.96
C ASP A 169 -4.54 -9.92 -12.53
N GLU A 170 -3.88 -9.95 -13.67
CA GLU A 170 -3.36 -8.76 -14.36
C GLU A 170 -4.43 -7.78 -14.80
N ASN A 171 -5.68 -8.22 -14.92
CA ASN A 171 -6.83 -7.40 -15.26
C ASN A 171 -7.60 -6.89 -14.03
N GLY A 172 -7.09 -7.19 -12.82
CA GLY A 172 -7.70 -6.78 -11.56
C GLY A 172 -8.97 -7.54 -11.21
N ARG A 173 -9.18 -8.73 -11.79
CA ARG A 173 -10.25 -9.64 -11.38
C ARG A 173 -9.82 -10.36 -10.11
N VAL A 174 -10.70 -10.39 -9.11
CA VAL A 174 -10.49 -11.21 -7.94
C VAL A 174 -10.77 -12.68 -8.28
N TRP A 175 -9.94 -13.56 -7.76
CA TRP A 175 -10.16 -14.99 -7.82
C TRP A 175 -9.75 -15.63 -6.48
N PHE A 176 -10.31 -16.79 -6.22
CA PHE A 176 -10.08 -17.53 -4.98
C PHE A 176 -9.31 -18.81 -5.33
N PRO A 177 -7.99 -18.86 -4.98
CA PRO A 177 -7.22 -20.07 -5.15
C PRO A 177 -7.93 -21.20 -4.39
N ARG A 178 -8.14 -22.34 -5.04
CA ARG A 178 -8.71 -23.50 -4.36
C ARG A 178 -7.76 -23.86 -3.21
N ALA A 179 -8.31 -23.98 -2.00
CA ALA A 179 -7.57 -24.56 -0.90
C ALA A 179 -7.00 -25.91 -1.38
N ALA A 180 -5.70 -26.10 -1.22
CA ALA A 180 -5.11 -27.40 -1.45
C ALA A 180 -5.88 -28.40 -0.55
N LYS A 181 -6.50 -29.40 -1.20
CA LYS A 181 -7.17 -30.49 -0.47
C LYS A 181 -6.14 -31.30 0.30
#